data_cd76d6057dbe71d7c47127c4b0edf25d
#
_entry.id   cd76d6057dbe71d7c47127c4b0edf25d
#
_cell.length_a   1.000
_cell.length_b   1.000
_cell.length_c   1.000
_cell.angle_alpha   90.00
_cell.angle_beta   90.00
_cell.angle_gamma   90.00
#
_symmetry.space_group_name_H-M   'P 1'
#
loop_
_entity.id
_entity.type
_entity.pdbx_description
1 polymer ?
#
loop_
_entity_poly.entity_id
_entity_poly.type
_entity_poly.pdbx_seq_one_letter_code
_entity_poly.pdbx_strand_id
1 'polypeptide(L)'
;MKKNALKFVEKIFSPNFYLVGKYMTQEKTNRNYKDSVFVDLFAHDITAKENFISLYNALHGTNLDAKTTDVQPVMLERVLYMKYYNDVAMLIDGKIVILIEHQSTINQNMPFRFLEYIARIYEKITTKDEKFGRKLVKLPVPEFYVFYNGKDDYPVESVMKLSDAFMQLDSKLKNQLENTSYPLEISVKVININVDKENPILKRCEALKEYSEFIEQVRFNIESAVPEPFTNAIKEAIKKGFLSDYLNRKSTEVQNMLLAEYDYDTDIAVQRKEAFDDGVSIGRNEGISIGLSQGISQGEHKKAVETAKNALTMNLPIEQVAILTGLSPEEIEKL
;
A
#
# COMPACT_ATOMS: atom_id res chain seq x y z
N MET A 1 -32.34 -10.20 -5.79
CA MET A 1 -31.04 -10.69 -5.24
C MET A 1 -30.12 -11.31 -6.29
N LYS A 2 -30.55 -12.15 -7.22
CA LYS A 2 -29.70 -12.74 -8.27
C LYS A 2 -29.05 -11.72 -9.25
N LYS A 3 -29.69 -10.58 -9.54
CA LYS A 3 -29.15 -9.54 -10.45
C LYS A 3 -27.93 -8.77 -9.88
N ASN A 4 -27.82 -8.64 -8.57
CA ASN A 4 -26.69 -7.91 -7.95
C ASN A 4 -25.43 -8.79 -7.80
N ALA A 5 -25.61 -10.10 -7.62
CA ALA A 5 -24.50 -11.04 -7.61
C ALA A 5 -23.86 -11.20 -9.01
N LEU A 6 -24.70 -11.23 -10.07
CA LEU A 6 -24.19 -11.25 -11.45
C LEU A 6 -23.39 -9.97 -11.82
N LYS A 7 -23.88 -8.78 -11.39
CA LYS A 7 -23.13 -7.53 -11.61
C LYS A 7 -21.80 -7.46 -10.85
N PHE A 8 -21.70 -8.13 -9.72
CA PHE A 8 -20.42 -8.20 -8.97
C PHE A 8 -19.43 -9.12 -9.69
N VAL A 9 -19.89 -10.26 -10.21
CA VAL A 9 -19.04 -11.18 -11.00
C VAL A 9 -18.63 -10.55 -12.32
N GLU A 10 -19.53 -9.85 -13.02
CA GLU A 10 -19.20 -9.10 -14.26
C GLU A 10 -18.20 -7.97 -14.03
N LYS A 11 -18.18 -7.34 -12.85
CA LYS A 11 -17.21 -6.30 -12.50
C LYS A 11 -15.82 -6.88 -12.24
N ILE A 12 -15.73 -8.14 -11.77
CA ILE A 12 -14.46 -8.85 -11.58
C ILE A 12 -13.88 -9.35 -12.91
N PHE A 13 -14.74 -9.70 -13.87
CA PHE A 13 -14.34 -10.22 -15.19
C PHE A 13 -14.57 -9.24 -16.35
N SER A 14 -14.69 -7.93 -16.07
CA SER A 14 -14.86 -6.94 -17.12
C SER A 14 -13.59 -6.83 -17.99
N PRO A 15 -13.72 -6.64 -19.32
CA PRO A 15 -12.59 -6.52 -20.24
C PRO A 15 -11.61 -5.39 -19.91
N ASN A 16 -12.00 -4.41 -19.11
CA ASN A 16 -11.13 -3.32 -18.66
C ASN A 16 -10.05 -3.79 -17.66
N PHE A 17 -10.21 -4.95 -17.01
CA PHE A 17 -9.13 -5.54 -16.21
C PHE A 17 -7.98 -6.07 -17.07
N TYR A 18 -8.26 -6.46 -18.32
CA TYR A 18 -7.25 -6.86 -19.29
C TYR A 18 -6.48 -5.67 -19.90
N LEU A 19 -7.07 -4.48 -19.92
CA LEU A 19 -6.41 -3.28 -20.44
C LEU A 19 -5.35 -2.72 -19.47
N VAL A 20 -5.58 -2.82 -18.16
CA VAL A 20 -4.56 -2.43 -17.15
C VAL A 20 -3.33 -3.33 -17.24
N GLY A 21 -3.50 -4.62 -17.57
CA GLY A 21 -2.38 -5.55 -17.79
C GLY A 21 -1.57 -5.29 -19.07
N LYS A 22 -2.14 -4.60 -20.06
CA LYS A 22 -1.49 -4.37 -21.36
C LYS A 22 -0.52 -3.18 -21.34
N TYR A 23 -0.64 -2.25 -20.40
CA TYR A 23 0.29 -1.14 -20.22
C TYR A 23 1.49 -1.50 -19.31
N MET A 24 1.52 -2.72 -18.73
CA MET A 24 2.63 -3.18 -17.88
C MET A 24 3.66 -4.07 -18.62
N THR A 25 3.61 -4.17 -19.94
CA THR A 25 4.51 -5.05 -20.71
C THR A 25 5.53 -4.32 -21.57
N GLN A 26 6.02 -3.16 -21.16
CA GLN A 26 7.25 -2.59 -21.69
C GLN A 26 8.05 -1.93 -20.58
N GLU A 27 8.97 -2.70 -20.04
CA GLU A 27 10.37 -2.37 -19.84
C GLU A 27 11.06 -3.47 -19.06
N LYS A 28 11.84 -4.29 -19.76
CA LYS A 28 12.92 -5.07 -19.18
C LYS A 28 14.06 -4.12 -18.83
N THR A 29 13.89 -3.28 -17.84
CA THR A 29 15.02 -2.75 -17.11
C THR A 29 15.48 -3.84 -16.17
N ASN A 30 16.78 -4.06 -16.17
CA ASN A 30 17.49 -5.03 -15.33
C ASN A 30 17.28 -4.65 -13.85
N ARG A 31 16.11 -4.99 -13.29
CA ARG A 31 15.72 -4.77 -11.89
C ARG A 31 16.30 -5.86 -10.97
N ASN A 32 17.51 -6.25 -11.23
CA ASN A 32 18.32 -6.98 -10.28
C ASN A 32 18.88 -5.93 -9.32
N TYR A 33 18.53 -6.04 -8.07
CA TYR A 33 18.93 -5.26 -6.90
C TYR A 33 18.11 -4.01 -6.62
N LYS A 34 17.22 -4.15 -5.64
CA LYS A 34 16.82 -3.07 -4.76
C LYS A 34 16.92 -3.54 -3.32
N ASP A 35 18.12 -3.85 -2.91
CA ASP A 35 18.42 -3.86 -1.51
C ASP A 35 18.47 -2.38 -1.11
N SER A 36 17.52 -1.96 -0.28
CA SER A 36 17.61 -0.64 0.35
C SER A 36 18.75 -0.64 1.36
N VAL A 37 19.24 0.51 1.70
CA VAL A 37 20.24 0.66 2.78
C VAL A 37 19.73 0.01 4.07
N PHE A 38 18.41 0.09 4.33
CA PHE A 38 17.77 -0.58 5.47
C PHE A 38 17.90 -2.09 5.40
N VAL A 39 17.57 -2.69 4.28
CA VAL A 39 17.65 -4.15 4.09
C VAL A 39 19.10 -4.63 4.20
N ASP A 40 20.03 -3.93 3.57
CA ASP A 40 21.45 -4.30 3.65
C ASP A 40 21.95 -4.24 5.10
N LEU A 41 21.65 -3.17 5.83
CA LEU A 41 22.09 -2.97 7.21
C LEU A 41 21.53 -4.01 8.21
N PHE A 42 20.29 -4.47 8.01
CA PHE A 42 19.62 -5.37 8.95
C PHE A 42 19.50 -6.82 8.48
N ALA A 43 19.84 -7.13 7.20
CA ALA A 43 19.71 -8.49 6.67
C ALA A 43 20.94 -9.02 5.93
N HIS A 44 21.80 -8.18 5.34
CA HIS A 44 22.86 -8.64 4.43
C HIS A 44 24.27 -8.28 4.86
N ASP A 45 24.47 -7.14 5.52
CA ASP A 45 25.80 -6.72 5.96
C ASP A 45 26.41 -7.70 6.97
N ILE A 46 27.73 -7.69 7.09
CA ILE A 46 28.45 -8.53 8.07
C ILE A 46 28.02 -8.25 9.51
N THR A 47 27.47 -7.07 9.81
CA THR A 47 26.94 -6.65 11.11
C THR A 47 25.42 -6.83 11.21
N ALA A 48 24.78 -7.37 10.17
CA ALA A 48 23.31 -7.47 10.11
C ALA A 48 22.70 -8.27 11.27
N LYS A 49 23.36 -9.34 11.70
CA LYS A 49 22.90 -10.17 12.82
C LYS A 49 22.88 -9.38 14.13
N GLU A 50 23.94 -8.66 14.43
CA GLU A 50 24.07 -7.80 15.61
C GLU A 50 23.04 -6.68 15.57
N ASN A 51 22.92 -6.01 14.43
CA ASN A 51 21.95 -4.94 14.22
C ASN A 51 20.51 -5.44 14.37
N PHE A 52 20.19 -6.60 13.79
CA PHE A 52 18.87 -7.19 13.90
C PHE A 52 18.52 -7.61 15.33
N ILE A 53 19.44 -8.24 16.08
CA ILE A 53 19.23 -8.59 17.49
C ILE A 53 19.07 -7.33 18.34
N SER A 54 19.86 -6.29 18.11
CA SER A 54 19.70 -4.98 18.77
C SER A 54 18.30 -4.41 18.51
N LEU A 55 17.83 -4.47 17.26
CA LEU A 55 16.49 -4.05 16.89
C LEU A 55 15.41 -4.89 17.58
N TYR A 56 15.54 -6.20 17.59
CA TYR A 56 14.61 -7.09 18.27
C TYR A 56 14.54 -6.78 19.78
N ASN A 57 15.69 -6.63 20.42
CA ASN A 57 15.77 -6.24 21.82
C ASN A 57 15.08 -4.90 22.10
N ALA A 58 15.24 -3.93 21.19
CA ALA A 58 14.59 -2.63 21.31
C ALA A 58 13.06 -2.71 21.16
N LEU A 59 12.55 -3.59 20.29
CA LEU A 59 11.12 -3.82 20.09
C LEU A 59 10.45 -4.47 21.29
N HIS A 60 11.13 -5.42 21.93
CA HIS A 60 10.55 -6.28 22.99
C HIS A 60 11.02 -5.95 24.40
N GLY A 61 12.00 -5.07 24.55
CA GLY A 61 12.63 -4.82 25.86
C GLY A 61 13.40 -6.04 26.39
N THR A 62 13.89 -6.90 25.47
CA THR A 62 14.70 -8.09 25.79
C THR A 62 16.19 -7.78 25.76
N ASN A 63 17.01 -8.77 26.08
CA ASN A 63 18.47 -8.65 26.05
C ASN A 63 19.09 -9.94 25.46
N LEU A 64 18.71 -10.28 24.23
CA LEU A 64 19.29 -11.42 23.52
C LEU A 64 20.73 -11.08 23.10
N ASP A 65 21.62 -12.05 23.21
CA ASP A 65 23.00 -11.94 22.74
C ASP A 65 23.11 -12.49 21.32
N ALA A 66 23.59 -11.67 20.40
CA ALA A 66 23.76 -12.04 19.00
C ALA A 66 24.74 -13.23 18.79
N LYS A 67 25.66 -13.47 19.73
CA LYS A 67 26.60 -14.59 19.65
C LYS A 67 25.95 -15.93 19.95
N THR A 68 24.95 -15.95 20.82
CA THR A 68 24.30 -17.19 21.29
C THR A 68 22.94 -17.43 20.68
N THR A 69 22.27 -16.41 20.15
CA THR A 69 20.97 -16.51 19.49
C THR A 69 21.12 -16.98 18.05
N ASP A 70 20.37 -17.99 17.64
CA ASP A 70 20.31 -18.39 16.23
C ASP A 70 19.37 -17.45 15.46
N VAL A 71 19.90 -16.80 14.44
CA VAL A 71 19.15 -15.89 13.56
C VAL A 71 19.40 -16.30 12.13
N GLN A 72 18.33 -16.64 11.41
CA GLN A 72 18.41 -17.08 10.03
C GLN A 72 17.50 -16.22 9.14
N PRO A 73 17.99 -15.71 8.01
CA PRO A 73 17.14 -15.01 7.04
C PRO A 73 16.16 -15.99 6.39
N VAL A 74 14.89 -15.58 6.30
CA VAL A 74 13.83 -16.34 5.63
C VAL A 74 13.37 -15.56 4.41
N MET A 75 14.22 -15.54 3.37
CA MET A 75 13.90 -14.80 2.14
C MET A 75 12.85 -15.54 1.32
N LEU A 76 11.87 -14.80 0.81
CA LEU A 76 10.95 -15.26 -0.22
C LEU A 76 11.62 -15.09 -1.60
N GLU A 77 11.92 -16.20 -2.26
CA GLU A 77 12.43 -16.16 -3.64
C GLU A 77 11.34 -15.65 -4.60
N ARG A 78 11.78 -15.05 -5.72
CA ARG A 78 10.89 -14.57 -6.79
C ARG A 78 9.93 -15.67 -7.24
N VAL A 79 8.64 -15.52 -6.99
CA VAL A 79 7.62 -16.29 -7.69
C VAL A 79 7.33 -15.56 -9.01
N LEU A 80 7.31 -16.30 -10.12
CA LEU A 80 7.38 -15.81 -11.51
C LEU A 80 6.35 -14.73 -11.90
N TYR A 81 5.30 -14.51 -11.10
CA TYR A 81 4.20 -13.61 -11.40
C TYR A 81 3.86 -12.58 -10.31
N MET A 82 4.58 -12.59 -9.16
CA MET A 82 4.34 -11.61 -8.10
C MET A 82 5.65 -11.02 -7.59
N LYS A 83 5.78 -9.69 -7.69
CA LYS A 83 6.91 -8.92 -7.15
C LYS A 83 6.77 -8.71 -5.64
N TYR A 84 6.57 -9.78 -4.88
CA TYR A 84 6.51 -9.69 -3.44
C TYR A 84 7.89 -9.94 -2.87
N TYR A 85 8.51 -8.88 -2.40
CA TYR A 85 9.67 -8.91 -1.53
C TYR A 85 9.22 -8.39 -0.18
N ASN A 86 9.51 -9.12 0.86
CA ASN A 86 9.56 -8.56 2.19
C ASN A 86 10.95 -7.96 2.38
N ASP A 87 11.04 -6.78 2.97
CA ASP A 87 12.32 -6.10 3.13
C ASP A 87 13.24 -6.88 4.06
N VAL A 88 12.78 -7.24 5.26
CA VAL A 88 13.52 -8.08 6.21
C VAL A 88 12.62 -9.18 6.75
N ALA A 89 13.05 -10.43 6.65
CA ALA A 89 12.41 -11.56 7.31
C ALA A 89 13.46 -12.43 7.99
N MET A 90 13.33 -12.59 9.30
CA MET A 90 14.28 -13.33 10.12
C MET A 90 13.58 -14.34 11.02
N LEU A 91 14.15 -15.52 11.11
CA LEU A 91 13.74 -16.58 12.02
C LEU A 91 14.69 -16.60 13.23
N ILE A 92 14.14 -16.47 14.43
CA ILE A 92 14.89 -16.49 15.69
C ILE A 92 14.66 -17.82 16.40
N ASP A 93 15.73 -18.55 16.68
CA ASP A 93 15.74 -19.86 17.37
C ASP A 93 14.73 -20.87 16.82
N GLY A 94 14.36 -20.75 15.55
CA GLY A 94 13.32 -21.57 14.92
C GLY A 94 11.91 -21.37 15.50
N LYS A 95 11.69 -20.37 16.36
CA LYS A 95 10.44 -20.18 17.12
C LYS A 95 9.66 -18.94 16.75
N ILE A 96 10.33 -17.88 16.31
CA ILE A 96 9.71 -16.60 15.99
C ILE A 96 10.16 -16.20 14.59
N VAL A 97 9.22 -15.81 13.75
CA VAL A 97 9.51 -15.22 12.44
C VAL A 97 9.08 -13.77 12.44
N ILE A 98 10.01 -12.86 12.17
CA ILE A 98 9.77 -11.43 12.17
C ILE A 98 9.83 -10.94 10.73
N LEU A 99 8.77 -10.24 10.32
CA LEU A 99 8.68 -9.58 9.04
C LEU A 99 8.63 -8.07 9.24
N ILE A 100 9.55 -7.37 8.62
CA ILE A 100 9.63 -5.91 8.65
C ILE A 100 9.57 -5.40 7.21
N GLU A 101 8.70 -4.44 6.95
CA GLU A 101 8.69 -3.64 5.72
C GLU A 101 9.10 -2.20 6.05
N HIS A 102 10.00 -1.65 5.26
CA HIS A 102 10.42 -0.26 5.35
C HIS A 102 9.70 0.57 4.29
N GLN A 103 8.99 1.62 4.68
CA GLN A 103 8.12 2.38 3.78
C GLN A 103 8.27 3.89 3.91
N SER A 104 8.44 4.59 2.79
CA SER A 104 8.34 6.05 2.70
C SER A 104 6.90 6.54 2.52
N THR A 105 5.97 5.66 2.14
CA THR A 105 4.54 5.94 1.98
C THR A 105 3.72 4.85 2.65
N ILE A 106 2.76 5.23 3.48
CA ILE A 106 1.91 4.26 4.20
C ILE A 106 0.97 3.55 3.22
N ASN A 107 0.99 2.22 3.26
CA ASN A 107 0.07 1.36 2.54
C ASN A 107 -0.88 0.66 3.50
N GLN A 108 -2.18 1.00 3.43
CA GLN A 108 -3.21 0.43 4.29
C GLN A 108 -3.44 -1.09 4.06
N ASN A 109 -2.96 -1.64 2.95
CA ASN A 109 -3.10 -3.07 2.62
C ASN A 109 -1.96 -3.93 3.21
N MET A 110 -1.12 -3.39 4.09
CA MET A 110 -0.03 -4.16 4.69
C MET A 110 -0.46 -5.41 5.43
N PRO A 111 -1.56 -5.43 6.22
CA PRO A 111 -2.02 -6.67 6.85
C PRO A 111 -2.35 -7.77 5.84
N PHE A 112 -2.94 -7.43 4.69
CA PHE A 112 -3.22 -8.38 3.61
C PHE A 112 -1.92 -8.89 2.93
N ARG A 113 -0.95 -8.01 2.69
CA ARG A 113 0.35 -8.40 2.15
C ARG A 113 1.10 -9.35 3.10
N PHE A 114 1.11 -9.05 4.40
CA PHE A 114 1.73 -9.91 5.40
C PHE A 114 1.05 -11.28 5.54
N LEU A 115 -0.27 -11.38 5.32
CA LEU A 115 -0.97 -12.66 5.22
C LEU A 115 -0.37 -13.52 4.09
N GLU A 116 -0.15 -12.93 2.93
CA GLU A 116 0.46 -13.65 1.79
C GLU A 116 1.92 -14.05 2.09
N TYR A 117 2.69 -13.16 2.71
CA TYR A 117 4.09 -13.45 3.04
C TYR A 117 4.21 -14.58 4.05
N ILE A 118 3.47 -14.52 5.14
CA ILE A 118 3.59 -15.56 6.18
C ILE A 118 3.09 -16.91 5.70
N ALA A 119 2.03 -16.96 4.88
CA ALA A 119 1.55 -18.18 4.29
C ALA A 119 2.64 -18.87 3.44
N ARG A 120 3.39 -18.09 2.64
CA ARG A 120 4.49 -18.61 1.82
C ARG A 120 5.69 -19.02 2.65
N ILE A 121 6.02 -18.27 3.70
CA ILE A 121 7.09 -18.66 4.63
C ILE A 121 6.76 -20.01 5.27
N TYR A 122 5.54 -20.19 5.76
CA TYR A 122 5.11 -21.45 6.32
C TYR A 122 5.09 -22.57 5.28
N GLU A 123 4.74 -22.26 4.04
CA GLU A 123 4.85 -23.22 2.95
C GLU A 123 6.29 -23.66 2.69
N LYS A 124 7.24 -22.73 2.75
CA LYS A 124 8.67 -23.00 2.50
C LYS A 124 9.32 -23.81 3.64
N ILE A 125 8.99 -23.52 4.89
CA ILE A 125 9.60 -24.16 6.06
C ILE A 125 8.94 -25.49 6.47
N THR A 126 7.85 -25.88 5.78
CA THR A 126 7.12 -27.13 6.05
C THR A 126 7.11 -28.03 4.84
N THR A 127 7.19 -29.33 5.04
CA THR A 127 7.10 -30.33 3.95
C THR A 127 5.66 -30.69 3.63
N LYS A 128 5.41 -31.27 2.45
CA LYS A 128 4.09 -31.81 2.11
C LYS A 128 3.64 -32.90 3.10
N ASP A 129 4.55 -33.78 3.47
CA ASP A 129 4.26 -34.89 4.39
C ASP A 129 3.85 -34.37 5.78
N GLU A 130 4.49 -33.32 6.27
CA GLU A 130 4.07 -32.67 7.53
C GLU A 130 2.68 -32.07 7.43
N LYS A 131 2.37 -31.34 6.35
CA LYS A 131 1.05 -30.68 6.17
C LYS A 131 -0.10 -31.70 6.05
N PHE A 132 0.11 -32.82 5.39
CA PHE A 132 -0.93 -33.83 5.21
C PHE A 132 -0.86 -34.97 6.23
N GLY A 133 0.16 -34.98 7.09
CA GLY A 133 0.31 -35.90 8.18
C GLY A 133 -0.73 -35.70 9.30
N ARG A 134 -0.92 -36.70 10.14
CA ARG A 134 -1.86 -36.61 11.29
C ARG A 134 -1.27 -35.88 12.50
N LYS A 135 0.06 -35.68 12.52
CA LYS A 135 0.75 -35.00 13.62
C LYS A 135 0.65 -33.49 13.42
N LEU A 136 0.32 -32.78 14.51
CA LEU A 136 0.27 -31.32 14.50
C LEU A 136 1.65 -30.74 14.17
N VAL A 137 1.72 -29.96 13.10
CA VAL A 137 2.92 -29.19 12.71
C VAL A 137 3.05 -27.98 13.66
N LYS A 138 4.26 -27.78 14.17
CA LYS A 138 4.59 -26.59 14.98
C LYS A 138 5.17 -25.52 14.05
N LEU A 139 4.56 -24.36 14.06
CA LEU A 139 4.98 -23.21 13.25
C LEU A 139 5.59 -22.14 14.15
N PRO A 140 6.60 -21.38 13.67
CA PRO A 140 7.10 -20.20 14.37
C PRO A 140 5.99 -19.17 14.56
N VAL A 141 6.03 -18.44 15.68
CA VAL A 141 5.10 -17.34 15.94
C VAL A 141 5.45 -16.16 15.02
N PRO A 142 4.51 -15.60 14.23
CA PRO A 142 4.82 -14.51 13.33
C PRO A 142 4.64 -13.16 14.04
N GLU A 143 5.50 -12.21 13.70
CA GLU A 143 5.40 -10.80 14.09
C GLU A 143 5.54 -9.91 12.87
N PHE A 144 4.75 -8.83 12.82
CA PHE A 144 4.63 -7.97 11.64
C PHE A 144 4.86 -6.50 11.99
N TYR A 145 5.83 -5.89 11.32
CA TYR A 145 6.21 -4.51 11.53
C TYR A 145 6.29 -3.75 10.20
N VAL A 146 5.86 -2.50 10.23
CA VAL A 146 6.15 -1.52 9.20
C VAL A 146 6.96 -0.40 9.84
N PHE A 147 8.16 -0.13 9.33
CA PHE A 147 8.93 1.04 9.70
C PHE A 147 8.68 2.16 8.70
N TYR A 148 7.98 3.18 9.19
CA TYR A 148 7.66 4.34 8.40
C TYR A 148 8.76 5.39 8.51
N ASN A 149 9.30 5.75 7.37
CA ASN A 149 10.29 6.81 7.24
C ASN A 149 9.92 7.72 6.05
N GLY A 150 8.68 8.25 6.04
CA GLY A 150 8.17 9.13 4.99
C GLY A 150 8.10 10.58 5.43
N LYS A 151 7.67 11.46 4.50
CA LYS A 151 7.53 12.90 4.76
C LYS A 151 6.16 13.30 5.31
N ASP A 152 5.14 12.45 5.09
CA ASP A 152 3.79 12.75 5.57
C ASP A 152 3.75 12.67 7.10
N ASP A 153 2.94 13.53 7.72
CA ASP A 153 2.75 13.47 9.17
C ASP A 153 2.06 12.16 9.55
N TYR A 154 2.73 11.35 10.37
CA TYR A 154 2.25 10.06 10.81
C TYR A 154 2.51 9.86 12.30
N PRO A 155 1.61 9.20 13.05
CA PRO A 155 1.79 8.95 14.49
C PRO A 155 3.11 8.23 14.79
N VAL A 156 3.61 8.42 16.01
CA VAL A 156 4.82 7.74 16.51
C VAL A 156 4.69 6.22 16.39
N GLU A 157 3.52 5.70 16.75
CA GLU A 157 3.16 4.29 16.59
C GLU A 157 1.67 4.18 16.21
N SER A 158 1.33 3.16 15.44
CA SER A 158 -0.06 2.78 15.15
C SER A 158 -0.16 1.28 14.89
N VAL A 159 -1.39 0.77 14.78
CA VAL A 159 -1.65 -0.64 14.46
C VAL A 159 -2.64 -0.69 13.31
N MET A 160 -2.30 -1.45 12.27
CA MET A 160 -3.19 -1.81 11.18
C MET A 160 -3.70 -3.23 11.40
N LYS A 161 -4.98 -3.48 11.13
CA LYS A 161 -5.60 -4.80 11.30
C LYS A 161 -6.15 -5.32 9.98
N LEU A 162 -6.03 -6.64 9.76
CA LEU A 162 -6.61 -7.28 8.58
C LEU A 162 -8.14 -7.15 8.56
N SER A 163 -8.76 -7.16 9.73
CA SER A 163 -10.21 -6.98 9.88
C SER A 163 -10.73 -5.64 9.36
N ASP A 164 -9.89 -4.60 9.31
CA ASP A 164 -10.27 -3.29 8.75
C ASP A 164 -10.55 -3.35 7.24
N ALA A 165 -9.99 -4.36 6.56
CA ALA A 165 -10.20 -4.62 5.14
C ALA A 165 -11.45 -5.47 4.84
N PHE A 166 -12.10 -6.04 5.86
CA PHE A 166 -13.27 -6.90 5.64
C PHE A 166 -14.50 -6.08 5.28
N MET A 167 -15.30 -6.59 4.34
CA MET A 167 -16.55 -5.96 3.96
C MET A 167 -17.48 -5.84 5.16
N GLN A 168 -18.15 -4.67 5.28
CA GLN A 168 -19.17 -4.47 6.30
C GLN A 168 -20.33 -5.42 6.06
N LEU A 169 -20.70 -6.15 7.11
CA LEU A 169 -21.87 -7.04 7.10
C LEU A 169 -23.12 -6.27 7.52
N ASP A 170 -24.22 -6.50 6.82
CA ASP A 170 -25.52 -6.03 7.26
C ASP A 170 -25.92 -6.68 8.62
N SER A 171 -26.87 -6.07 9.33
CA SER A 171 -27.27 -6.55 10.65
C SER A 171 -27.77 -8.01 10.66
N LYS A 172 -28.35 -8.47 9.56
CA LYS A 172 -28.85 -9.84 9.42
C LYS A 172 -27.73 -10.86 9.32
N LEU A 173 -26.68 -10.55 8.54
CA LEU A 173 -25.50 -11.42 8.41
C LEU A 173 -24.63 -11.35 9.66
N LYS A 174 -24.51 -10.16 10.27
CA LYS A 174 -23.74 -9.95 11.49
C LYS A 174 -24.28 -10.78 12.67
N ASN A 175 -25.61 -10.89 12.79
CA ASN A 175 -26.26 -11.70 13.83
C ASN A 175 -26.08 -13.22 13.64
N GLN A 176 -25.60 -13.66 12.46
CA GLN A 176 -25.29 -15.09 12.19
C GLN A 176 -23.85 -15.45 12.57
N LEU A 177 -22.99 -14.47 12.83
CA LEU A 177 -21.65 -14.72 13.36
C LEU A 177 -21.75 -14.90 14.88
N GLU A 178 -21.47 -16.09 15.35
CA GLU A 178 -21.57 -16.48 16.78
C GLU A 178 -20.62 -15.69 17.70
N ASN A 179 -19.62 -15.01 17.15
CA ASN A 179 -18.63 -14.24 17.91
C ASN A 179 -18.34 -12.88 17.28
N THR A 180 -18.07 -11.88 18.12
CA THR A 180 -17.66 -10.53 17.73
C THR A 180 -16.22 -10.44 17.20
N SER A 181 -15.43 -11.51 17.30
CA SER A 181 -14.07 -11.58 16.78
C SER A 181 -14.02 -12.27 15.42
N TYR A 182 -13.27 -11.70 14.49
CA TYR A 182 -13.03 -12.34 13.21
C TYR A 182 -12.13 -13.57 13.39
N PRO A 183 -12.41 -14.70 12.71
CA PRO A 183 -11.63 -15.94 12.85
C PRO A 183 -10.22 -15.82 12.26
N LEU A 184 -9.97 -14.81 11.43
CA LEU A 184 -8.66 -14.48 10.87
C LEU A 184 -8.32 -13.03 11.20
N GLU A 185 -7.24 -12.81 11.93
CA GLU A 185 -6.73 -11.48 12.23
C GLU A 185 -5.21 -11.43 12.09
N ILE A 186 -4.72 -10.39 11.46
CA ILE A 186 -3.31 -10.00 11.43
C ILE A 186 -3.21 -8.58 11.92
N SER A 187 -2.41 -8.37 12.96
CA SER A 187 -2.10 -7.05 13.48
C SER A 187 -0.68 -6.66 13.09
N VAL A 188 -0.55 -5.53 12.41
CA VAL A 188 0.72 -4.98 11.95
C VAL A 188 1.04 -3.75 12.77
N LYS A 189 2.16 -3.75 13.49
CA LYS A 189 2.63 -2.59 14.22
C LYS A 189 3.39 -1.66 13.27
N VAL A 190 2.91 -0.43 13.12
CA VAL A 190 3.58 0.63 12.37
C VAL A 190 4.37 1.49 13.34
N ILE A 191 5.65 1.67 13.07
CA ILE A 191 6.58 2.44 13.91
C ILE A 191 7.18 3.55 13.05
N ASN A 192 6.92 4.80 13.43
CA ASN A 192 7.53 5.96 12.78
C ASN A 192 8.95 6.13 13.28
N ILE A 193 9.92 5.96 12.39
CA ILE A 193 11.35 6.04 12.68
C ILE A 193 11.97 7.37 12.25
N ASN A 194 11.18 8.38 11.87
CA ASN A 194 11.71 9.70 11.62
C ASN A 194 12.29 10.30 12.92
N VAL A 195 13.41 11.00 12.81
CA VAL A 195 14.16 11.55 13.97
C VAL A 195 13.31 12.54 14.76
N ASP A 196 12.51 13.38 14.08
CA ASP A 196 11.63 14.39 14.67
C ASP A 196 10.53 13.82 15.58
N LYS A 197 10.19 12.54 15.42
CA LYS A 197 9.16 11.86 16.24
C LYS A 197 9.67 11.34 17.57
N GLU A 198 10.97 11.35 17.79
CA GLU A 198 11.62 10.91 19.03
C GLU A 198 11.16 9.53 19.52
N ASN A 199 10.87 8.62 18.61
CA ASN A 199 10.37 7.29 19.00
C ASN A 199 11.36 6.61 19.96
N PRO A 200 10.90 6.04 21.10
CA PRO A 200 11.77 5.39 22.07
C PRO A 200 12.64 4.25 21.52
N ILE A 201 12.22 3.62 20.41
CA ILE A 201 13.00 2.56 19.76
C ILE A 201 14.35 3.08 19.26
N LEU A 202 14.42 4.33 18.79
CA LEU A 202 15.67 4.94 18.31
C LEU A 202 16.69 5.09 19.43
N LYS A 203 16.23 5.29 20.68
CA LYS A 203 17.11 5.36 21.86
C LYS A 203 17.64 3.98 22.28
N ARG A 204 17.01 2.90 21.87
CA ARG A 204 17.33 1.53 22.27
C ARG A 204 18.06 0.73 21.19
N CYS A 205 18.01 1.17 19.93
CA CYS A 205 18.70 0.55 18.80
C CYS A 205 19.53 1.61 18.08
N GLU A 206 20.84 1.61 18.36
CA GLU A 206 21.78 2.60 17.80
C GLU A 206 21.83 2.53 16.27
N ALA A 207 21.93 1.33 15.70
CA ALA A 207 21.94 1.16 14.24
C ALA A 207 20.67 1.73 13.55
N LEU A 208 19.49 1.59 14.18
CA LEU A 208 18.25 2.17 13.64
C LEU A 208 18.24 3.70 13.77
N LYS A 209 18.74 4.23 14.87
CA LYS A 209 18.87 5.66 15.10
C LYS A 209 19.80 6.28 14.06
N GLU A 210 21.01 5.75 13.92
CA GLU A 210 22.02 6.24 12.97
C GLU A 210 21.53 6.13 11.52
N TYR A 211 20.80 5.06 11.20
CA TYR A 211 20.11 4.92 9.92
C TYR A 211 19.11 6.07 9.69
N SER A 212 18.25 6.34 10.66
CA SER A 212 17.25 7.43 10.55
C SER A 212 17.90 8.79 10.40
N GLU A 213 18.95 9.08 11.16
CA GLU A 213 19.74 10.32 11.06
C GLU A 213 20.46 10.45 9.70
N PHE A 214 20.96 9.33 9.16
CA PHE A 214 21.59 9.29 7.85
C PHE A 214 20.57 9.59 6.73
N ILE A 215 19.40 8.98 6.76
CA ILE A 215 18.34 9.22 5.75
C ILE A 215 17.81 10.66 5.84
N GLU A 216 17.72 11.24 7.03
CA GLU A 216 17.35 12.64 7.20
C GLU A 216 18.41 13.58 6.56
N GLN A 217 19.70 13.28 6.74
CA GLN A 217 20.78 14.01 6.08
C GLN A 217 20.71 13.89 4.54
N VAL A 218 20.41 12.71 4.02
CA VAL A 218 20.19 12.49 2.57
C VAL A 218 19.06 13.40 2.06
N ARG A 219 17.93 13.41 2.74
CA ARG A 219 16.77 14.25 2.38
C ARG A 219 17.08 15.72 2.42
N PHE A 220 17.73 16.16 3.48
CA PHE A 220 18.16 17.55 3.62
C PHE A 220 19.04 17.99 2.46
N ASN A 221 20.03 17.18 2.06
CA ASN A 221 20.94 17.49 0.97
C ASN A 221 20.19 17.58 -0.38
N ILE A 222 19.20 16.71 -0.61
CA ILE A 222 18.35 16.73 -1.82
C ILE A 222 17.50 18.01 -1.84
N GLU A 223 16.79 18.31 -0.76
CA GLU A 223 15.89 19.46 -0.66
C GLU A 223 16.63 20.79 -0.73
N SER A 224 17.84 20.82 -0.21
CA SER A 224 18.72 21.99 -0.26
C SER A 224 19.53 22.11 -1.57
N ALA A 225 19.28 21.21 -2.54
CA ALA A 225 19.97 21.15 -3.83
C ALA A 225 21.52 21.12 -3.68
N VAL A 226 22.00 20.41 -2.65
CA VAL A 226 23.46 20.23 -2.43
C VAL A 226 24.03 19.44 -3.62
N PRO A 227 25.17 19.87 -4.22
CA PRO A 227 25.82 19.08 -5.26
C PRO A 227 26.15 17.66 -4.76
N GLU A 228 26.02 16.65 -5.60
CA GLU A 228 26.27 15.25 -5.22
C GLU A 228 25.64 14.86 -3.86
N PRO A 229 24.30 14.98 -3.71
CA PRO A 229 23.64 14.96 -2.40
C PRO A 229 23.91 13.67 -1.62
N PHE A 230 23.95 12.51 -2.30
CA PHE A 230 24.22 11.22 -1.68
C PHE A 230 25.68 11.08 -1.23
N THR A 231 26.63 11.44 -2.09
CA THR A 231 28.07 11.42 -1.76
C THR A 231 28.35 12.31 -0.55
N ASN A 232 27.76 13.50 -0.52
CA ASN A 232 27.97 14.44 0.58
C ASN A 232 27.28 13.96 1.87
N ALA A 233 26.07 13.35 1.79
CA ALA A 233 25.42 12.75 2.96
C ALA A 233 26.26 11.63 3.58
N ILE A 234 26.86 10.75 2.75
CA ILE A 234 27.76 9.69 3.20
C ILE A 234 29.00 10.28 3.91
N LYS A 235 29.65 11.28 3.33
CA LYS A 235 30.81 11.92 3.93
C LYS A 235 30.48 12.58 5.26
N GLU A 236 29.36 13.30 5.34
CA GLU A 236 28.90 13.95 6.56
C GLU A 236 28.53 12.95 7.65
N ALA A 237 27.83 11.86 7.30
CA ALA A 237 27.47 10.80 8.24
C ALA A 237 28.72 10.16 8.84
N ILE A 238 29.74 9.82 8.03
CA ILE A 238 31.02 9.29 8.49
C ILE A 238 31.69 10.29 9.43
N LYS A 239 31.73 11.59 9.09
CA LYS A 239 32.32 12.63 9.91
C LYS A 239 31.61 12.80 11.26
N LYS A 240 30.30 12.65 11.30
CA LYS A 240 29.48 12.71 12.52
C LYS A 240 29.50 11.41 13.34
N GLY A 241 30.07 10.34 12.79
CA GLY A 241 30.15 9.03 13.44
C GLY A 241 28.96 8.12 13.16
N PHE A 242 28.01 8.53 12.30
CA PHE A 242 26.82 7.72 11.99
C PHE A 242 27.15 6.63 10.99
N LEU A 243 26.86 5.38 11.33
CA LEU A 243 27.10 4.20 10.49
C LEU A 243 28.54 4.17 9.91
N SER A 244 29.52 4.74 10.62
CA SER A 244 30.84 5.06 10.06
C SER A 244 31.55 3.84 9.49
N ASP A 245 31.57 2.71 10.22
CA ASP A 245 32.23 1.48 9.75
C ASP A 245 31.51 0.89 8.53
N TYR A 246 30.19 0.91 8.51
CA TYR A 246 29.35 0.43 7.41
C TYR A 246 29.59 1.31 6.16
N LEU A 247 29.48 2.62 6.30
CA LEU A 247 29.62 3.56 5.19
C LEU A 247 31.04 3.60 4.65
N ASN A 248 32.08 3.45 5.47
CA ASN A 248 33.46 3.36 5.02
C ASN A 248 33.70 2.08 4.19
N ARG A 249 33.06 0.97 4.54
CA ARG A 249 33.20 -0.29 3.80
C ARG A 249 32.39 -0.30 2.51
N LYS A 250 31.22 0.34 2.47
CA LYS A 250 30.22 0.19 1.40
C LYS A 250 29.76 1.52 0.78
N SER A 251 30.58 2.58 0.83
CA SER A 251 30.15 3.91 0.36
C SER A 251 29.61 3.94 -1.08
N THR A 252 30.24 3.23 -2.00
CA THR A 252 29.80 3.15 -3.40
C THR A 252 28.49 2.36 -3.55
N GLU A 253 28.36 1.25 -2.83
CA GLU A 253 27.14 0.44 -2.85
C GLU A 253 25.95 1.18 -2.25
N VAL A 254 26.18 1.87 -1.11
CA VAL A 254 25.16 2.71 -0.47
C VAL A 254 24.73 3.86 -1.39
N GLN A 255 25.68 4.51 -2.07
CA GLN A 255 25.35 5.54 -3.06
C GLN A 255 24.47 4.99 -4.18
N ASN A 256 24.79 3.80 -4.69
CA ASN A 256 23.99 3.14 -5.74
C ASN A 256 22.59 2.74 -5.24
N MET A 257 22.46 2.26 -4.00
CA MET A 257 21.18 1.96 -3.37
C MET A 257 20.31 3.22 -3.26
N LEU A 258 20.87 4.32 -2.76
CA LEU A 258 20.16 5.60 -2.63
C LEU A 258 19.72 6.16 -4.00
N LEU A 259 20.58 6.10 -5.00
CA LEU A 259 20.22 6.50 -6.37
C LEU A 259 19.05 5.67 -6.89
N ALA A 260 19.08 4.34 -6.69
CA ALA A 260 18.01 3.46 -7.15
C ALA A 260 16.69 3.71 -6.41
N GLU A 261 16.72 4.00 -5.11
CA GLU A 261 15.53 4.37 -4.33
C GLU A 261 14.96 5.71 -4.80
N TYR A 262 15.79 6.73 -4.98
CA TYR A 262 15.35 8.04 -5.42
C TYR A 262 14.75 8.03 -6.82
N ASP A 263 15.40 7.36 -7.78
CA ASP A 263 14.89 7.24 -9.14
C ASP A 263 13.53 6.53 -9.18
N TYR A 264 13.36 5.51 -8.36
CA TYR A 264 12.09 4.79 -8.24
C TYR A 264 10.97 5.64 -7.62
N ASP A 265 11.26 6.36 -6.55
CA ASP A 265 10.28 7.24 -5.90
C ASP A 265 9.86 8.38 -6.82
N THR A 266 10.81 8.90 -7.61
CA THR A 266 10.55 9.93 -8.62
C THR A 266 9.68 9.37 -9.75
N ASP A 267 9.98 8.20 -10.28
CA ASP A 267 9.20 7.53 -11.33
C ASP A 267 7.76 7.27 -10.86
N ILE A 268 7.60 6.75 -9.64
CA ILE A 268 6.26 6.53 -9.03
C ILE A 268 5.52 7.85 -8.82
N ALA A 269 6.19 8.92 -8.39
CA ALA A 269 5.56 10.23 -8.20
C ALA A 269 5.06 10.81 -9.54
N VAL A 270 5.85 10.68 -10.60
CA VAL A 270 5.48 11.10 -11.96
C VAL A 270 4.28 10.29 -12.44
N GLN A 271 4.32 8.96 -12.36
CA GLN A 271 3.21 8.09 -12.77
C GLN A 271 1.91 8.37 -12.01
N ARG A 272 1.99 8.64 -10.70
CA ARG A 272 0.81 9.01 -9.89
C ARG A 272 0.23 10.35 -10.33
N LYS A 273 1.09 11.33 -10.63
CA LYS A 273 0.66 12.64 -11.12
C LYS A 273 -0.02 12.53 -12.47
N GLU A 274 0.57 11.80 -13.41
CA GLU A 274 -0.02 11.55 -14.72
C GLU A 274 -1.38 10.84 -14.60
N ALA A 275 -1.48 9.78 -13.79
CA ALA A 275 -2.75 9.08 -13.56
C ALA A 275 -3.81 9.98 -12.89
N PHE A 276 -3.41 10.89 -12.00
CA PHE A 276 -4.31 11.87 -11.40
C PHE A 276 -4.82 12.87 -12.44
N ASP A 277 -3.91 13.44 -13.25
CA ASP A 277 -4.25 14.42 -14.29
C ASP A 277 -5.17 13.80 -15.36
N ASP A 278 -4.93 12.54 -15.74
CA ASP A 278 -5.79 11.77 -16.63
C ASP A 278 -7.18 11.54 -16.01
N GLY A 279 -7.23 11.14 -14.76
CA GLY A 279 -8.49 10.94 -14.01
C GLY A 279 -9.33 12.22 -13.91
N VAL A 280 -8.70 13.35 -13.64
CA VAL A 280 -9.36 14.67 -13.62
C VAL A 280 -9.90 15.03 -15.01
N SER A 281 -9.11 14.80 -16.07
CA SER A 281 -9.51 15.07 -17.46
C SER A 281 -10.72 14.22 -17.87
N ILE A 282 -10.69 12.91 -17.57
CA ILE A 282 -11.79 11.98 -17.86
C ILE A 282 -13.05 12.41 -17.10
N GLY A 283 -12.95 12.60 -15.78
CA GLY A 283 -14.08 12.97 -14.93
C GLY A 283 -14.71 14.30 -15.33
N ARG A 284 -13.90 15.28 -15.76
CA ARG A 284 -14.40 16.56 -16.31
C ARG A 284 -15.19 16.37 -17.59
N ASN A 285 -14.67 15.57 -18.52
CA ASN A 285 -15.33 15.31 -19.80
C ASN A 285 -16.64 14.55 -19.64
N GLU A 286 -16.66 13.54 -18.76
CA GLU A 286 -17.88 12.81 -18.41
C GLU A 286 -18.92 13.71 -17.73
N GLY A 287 -18.48 14.54 -16.77
CA GLY A 287 -19.36 15.50 -16.11
C GLY A 287 -19.99 16.52 -17.07
N ILE A 288 -19.21 17.03 -18.01
CA ILE A 288 -19.73 17.93 -19.08
C ILE A 288 -20.74 17.20 -19.96
N SER A 289 -20.45 15.97 -20.38
CA SER A 289 -21.33 15.17 -21.25
C SER A 289 -22.67 14.87 -20.55
N ILE A 290 -22.62 14.44 -19.27
CA ILE A 290 -23.82 14.17 -18.47
C ILE A 290 -24.62 15.46 -18.25
N GLY A 291 -23.96 16.54 -17.88
CA GLY A 291 -24.61 17.83 -17.63
C GLY A 291 -25.29 18.39 -18.88
N LEU A 292 -24.65 18.26 -20.05
CA LEU A 292 -25.22 18.68 -21.33
C LEU A 292 -26.46 17.84 -21.70
N SER A 293 -26.38 16.53 -21.58
CA SER A 293 -27.50 15.61 -21.85
C SER A 293 -28.70 15.89 -20.93
N GLN A 294 -28.44 16.06 -19.62
CA GLN A 294 -29.50 16.43 -18.65
C GLN A 294 -30.09 17.81 -18.95
N GLY A 295 -29.25 18.78 -19.29
CA GLY A 295 -29.70 20.15 -19.63
C GLY A 295 -30.59 20.19 -20.86
N ILE A 296 -30.23 19.43 -21.92
CA ILE A 296 -31.04 19.30 -23.13
C ILE A 296 -32.40 18.68 -22.80
N SER A 297 -32.42 17.54 -22.12
CA SER A 297 -33.65 16.81 -21.74
C SER A 297 -34.59 17.67 -20.90
N GLN A 298 -34.04 18.38 -19.88
CA GLN A 298 -34.83 19.32 -19.06
C GLN A 298 -35.35 20.50 -19.86
N GLY A 299 -34.56 21.03 -20.79
CA GLY A 299 -34.94 22.12 -21.69
C GLY A 299 -36.08 21.70 -22.62
N GLU A 300 -35.97 20.53 -23.26
CA GLU A 300 -37.01 19.96 -24.10
C GLU A 300 -38.31 19.72 -23.35
N HIS A 301 -38.25 19.13 -22.15
CA HIS A 301 -39.43 18.92 -21.32
C HIS A 301 -40.08 20.24 -20.90
N LYS A 302 -39.32 21.24 -20.47
CA LYS A 302 -39.83 22.57 -20.19
C LYS A 302 -40.57 23.23 -21.37
N LYS A 303 -39.96 23.13 -22.56
CA LYS A 303 -40.56 23.66 -23.79
C LYS A 303 -41.84 22.89 -24.16
N ALA A 304 -41.88 21.58 -24.00
CA ALA A 304 -43.06 20.77 -24.20
C ALA A 304 -44.21 21.15 -23.27
N VAL A 305 -43.93 21.36 -21.99
CA VAL A 305 -44.91 21.85 -20.98
C VAL A 305 -45.45 23.22 -21.31
N GLU A 306 -44.58 24.16 -21.70
CA GLU A 306 -45.00 25.50 -22.12
C GLU A 306 -45.89 25.47 -23.38
N THR A 307 -45.51 24.66 -24.37
CA THR A 307 -46.29 24.43 -25.59
C THR A 307 -47.66 23.83 -25.28
N ALA A 308 -47.71 22.83 -24.36
CA ALA A 308 -48.94 22.22 -23.91
C ALA A 308 -49.89 23.23 -23.26
N LYS A 309 -49.39 24.08 -22.34
CA LYS A 309 -50.18 25.17 -21.74
C LYS A 309 -50.77 26.12 -22.77
N ASN A 310 -49.99 26.55 -23.73
CA ASN A 310 -50.46 27.41 -24.80
C ASN A 310 -51.53 26.73 -25.68
N ALA A 311 -51.35 25.44 -26.00
CA ALA A 311 -52.33 24.68 -26.76
C ALA A 311 -53.68 24.48 -26.02
N LEU A 312 -53.62 24.22 -24.73
CA LEU A 312 -54.80 24.14 -23.89
C LEU A 312 -55.56 25.47 -23.81
N THR A 313 -54.90 26.63 -23.78
CA THR A 313 -55.55 27.95 -23.84
C THR A 313 -56.25 28.23 -25.17
N MET A 314 -55.87 27.50 -26.23
CA MET A 314 -56.51 27.52 -27.57
C MET A 314 -57.66 26.51 -27.69
N ASN A 315 -58.05 25.85 -26.58
CA ASN A 315 -59.07 24.80 -26.51
C ASN A 315 -58.79 23.59 -27.41
N LEU A 316 -57.52 23.21 -27.62
CA LEU A 316 -57.17 21.98 -28.31
C LEU A 316 -57.46 20.76 -27.43
N PRO A 317 -58.01 19.65 -27.98
CA PRO A 317 -58.19 18.41 -27.24
C PRO A 317 -56.88 17.84 -26.72
N ILE A 318 -56.95 17.18 -25.54
CA ILE A 318 -55.74 16.60 -24.87
C ILE A 318 -54.95 15.64 -25.76
N GLU A 319 -55.65 14.83 -26.57
CA GLU A 319 -55.02 13.89 -27.50
C GLU A 319 -54.19 14.63 -28.56
N GLN A 320 -54.66 15.80 -29.03
CA GLN A 320 -53.91 16.61 -29.98
C GLN A 320 -52.72 17.30 -29.33
N VAL A 321 -52.87 17.75 -28.10
CA VAL A 321 -51.80 18.36 -27.31
C VAL A 321 -50.71 17.33 -27.05
N ALA A 322 -51.06 16.07 -26.71
CA ALA A 322 -50.11 14.96 -26.51
C ALA A 322 -49.29 14.68 -27.78
N ILE A 323 -49.92 14.65 -28.97
CA ILE A 323 -49.23 14.44 -30.24
C ILE A 323 -48.27 15.61 -30.53
N LEU A 324 -48.64 16.87 -30.24
CA LEU A 324 -47.84 18.05 -30.51
C LEU A 324 -46.61 18.19 -29.57
N THR A 325 -46.73 17.72 -28.34
CA THR A 325 -45.72 17.99 -27.29
C THR A 325 -44.95 16.75 -26.88
N GLY A 326 -45.45 15.55 -27.18
CA GLY A 326 -44.88 14.29 -26.73
C GLY A 326 -45.07 14.02 -25.21
N LEU A 327 -45.84 14.86 -24.50
CA LEU A 327 -46.22 14.65 -23.11
C LEU A 327 -47.33 13.61 -23.01
N SER A 328 -47.35 12.86 -21.89
CA SER A 328 -48.45 11.92 -21.66
C SER A 328 -49.75 12.65 -21.33
N PRO A 329 -50.95 12.07 -21.59
CA PRO A 329 -52.22 12.65 -21.23
C PRO A 329 -52.30 13.00 -19.74
N GLU A 330 -51.76 12.14 -18.86
CA GLU A 330 -51.75 12.37 -17.38
C GLU A 330 -50.85 13.54 -16.98
N GLU A 331 -49.78 13.83 -17.72
CA GLU A 331 -48.97 15.04 -17.50
C GLU A 331 -49.71 16.31 -17.98
N ILE A 332 -50.42 16.22 -19.10
CA ILE A 332 -51.20 17.37 -19.65
C ILE A 332 -52.36 17.72 -18.74
N GLU A 333 -53.06 16.74 -18.18
CA GLU A 333 -54.18 16.98 -17.23
C GLU A 333 -53.76 17.70 -15.93
N LYS A 334 -52.48 17.65 -15.58
CA LYS A 334 -51.91 18.30 -14.37
C LYS A 334 -51.38 19.71 -14.62
N LEU A 335 -51.42 20.18 -15.86
CA LEU A 335 -50.93 21.51 -16.23
C LEU A 335 -51.99 22.62 -16.06
#